data_49e2f0eddb8243e229ac59200840aa54
#
_entry.id   49e2f0eddb8243e229ac59200840aa54
#
_cell.length_a   1.000
_cell.length_b   1.000
_cell.length_c   1.000
_cell.angle_alpha   90.00
_cell.angle_beta   90.00
_cell.angle_gamma   90.00
#
_symmetry.space_group_name_H-M   'P 1'
#
loop_
_entity.id
_entity.type
_entity.pdbx_description
1 polymer ?
#
loop_
_entity_poly.entity_id
_entity_poly.type
_entity_poly.pdbx_seq_one_letter_code
_entity_poly.pdbx_strand_id
1 'polypeptide(L)'
;MTMGQFLPTMTKHIFNFPKLTGAFSQIIEGVVTDPFIRNWFDLLCFLLSGLPANGTSAAEVAFMFAEWYRPGVVLDYPIGGSGAIVDALVRGLQRHGGQLILNAHVEEVVIKGGKAVGVLLRNGEEIRAKQAVISNASIWDTLKLLPEGAVSKSWREKRRAIPECNSFMHLHLGIDATDIKANLLCHYIIVNHWEPIDAPQNVVLVSIPSLIDSTVAPPGKHVIHVYTPGNEPYQLWQGMDRKTQEYAQQKQQRAEVMWQGLERIIPDIRSRCEVTLVGTPITHERFLRRHRGSYGPAIRAGEGLFPEPIVLPGLLCCGDSIFPGIGLPAVAVSGMIAANTLAPVSKHREMLERLVMSTRGN
;
A
#
# COMPACT_ATOMS: atom_id res chain seq x y z
N MET A 1 -14.40 2.06 -24.55
CA MET A 1 -14.95 0.72 -24.87
C MET A 1 -16.36 0.65 -24.33
N THR A 2 -17.34 0.30 -25.15
CA THR A 2 -18.72 0.07 -24.69
C THR A 2 -18.82 -1.34 -24.10
N MET A 3 -19.76 -1.58 -23.19
CA MET A 3 -20.02 -2.89 -22.59
C MET A 3 -20.15 -4.01 -23.65
N GLY A 4 -20.67 -3.69 -24.86
CA GLY A 4 -20.75 -4.62 -25.99
C GLY A 4 -19.41 -5.01 -26.61
N GLN A 5 -18.33 -4.24 -26.40
CA GLN A 5 -16.97 -4.59 -26.85
C GLN A 5 -16.22 -5.42 -25.80
N PHE A 6 -16.65 -5.36 -24.54
CA PHE A 6 -16.06 -6.12 -23.42
C PHE A 6 -16.57 -7.57 -23.37
N LEU A 7 -17.86 -7.78 -23.66
CA LEU A 7 -18.49 -9.11 -23.56
C LEU A 7 -17.81 -10.20 -24.42
N PRO A 8 -17.45 -9.97 -25.69
CA PRO A 8 -16.79 -10.99 -26.51
C PRO A 8 -15.39 -11.33 -26.01
N THR A 9 -14.68 -10.36 -25.42
CA THR A 9 -13.34 -10.59 -24.85
C THR A 9 -13.43 -11.36 -23.54
N MET A 10 -14.40 -11.06 -22.69
CA MET A 10 -14.64 -11.79 -21.44
C MET A 10 -15.06 -13.24 -21.70
N THR A 11 -15.94 -13.51 -22.66
CA THR A 11 -16.39 -14.87 -22.99
C THR A 11 -15.24 -15.73 -23.51
N LYS A 12 -14.31 -15.14 -24.27
CA LYS A 12 -13.13 -15.84 -24.77
C LYS A 12 -12.16 -16.28 -23.66
N HIS A 13 -12.16 -15.58 -22.53
CA HIS A 13 -11.24 -15.83 -21.41
C HIS A 13 -11.91 -16.43 -20.16
N ILE A 14 -13.22 -16.70 -20.21
CA ILE A 14 -13.97 -17.22 -19.04
C ILE A 14 -13.40 -18.54 -18.52
N PHE A 15 -12.87 -19.39 -19.39
CA PHE A 15 -12.23 -20.66 -19.03
C PHE A 15 -10.88 -20.47 -18.29
N ASN A 16 -10.28 -19.28 -18.39
CA ASN A 16 -9.05 -18.97 -17.68
C ASN A 16 -9.31 -18.34 -16.28
N PHE A 17 -10.56 -17.98 -15.99
CA PHE A 17 -10.90 -17.32 -14.73
C PHE A 17 -10.52 -18.13 -13.49
N PRO A 18 -10.77 -19.47 -13.41
CA PRO A 18 -10.33 -20.29 -12.29
C PRO A 18 -8.81 -20.30 -12.10
N LYS A 19 -8.05 -20.25 -13.22
CA LYS A 19 -6.58 -20.19 -13.17
C LYS A 19 -6.09 -18.84 -12.65
N LEU A 20 -6.76 -17.75 -13.03
CA LEU A 20 -6.38 -16.40 -12.58
C LEU A 20 -6.69 -16.17 -11.10
N THR A 21 -7.76 -16.76 -10.57
CA THR A 21 -8.12 -16.66 -9.15
C THR A 21 -7.40 -17.68 -8.27
N GLY A 22 -6.77 -18.69 -8.88
CA GLY A 22 -5.94 -19.67 -8.19
C GLY A 22 -4.57 -19.12 -7.79
N ALA A 23 -3.81 -19.90 -7.04
CA ALA A 23 -2.47 -19.55 -6.60
C ALA A 23 -1.49 -19.47 -7.78
N PHE A 24 -0.62 -18.46 -7.79
CA PHE A 24 0.38 -18.31 -8.83
C PHE A 24 1.37 -19.49 -8.87
N SER A 25 1.66 -20.11 -7.73
CA SER A 25 2.49 -21.33 -7.68
C SER A 25 1.99 -22.44 -8.61
N GLN A 26 0.67 -22.57 -8.82
CA GLN A 26 0.08 -23.55 -9.74
C GLN A 26 0.36 -23.24 -11.21
N ILE A 27 0.56 -21.97 -11.56
CA ILE A 27 0.89 -21.55 -12.92
C ILE A 27 2.33 -21.93 -13.28
N ILE A 28 3.25 -21.81 -12.32
CA ILE A 28 4.68 -22.09 -12.53
C ILE A 28 5.03 -23.56 -12.28
N GLU A 29 4.12 -24.34 -11.71
CA GLU A 29 4.34 -25.77 -11.44
C GLU A 29 4.56 -26.55 -12.74
N GLY A 30 5.62 -27.38 -12.78
CA GLY A 30 6.00 -28.13 -13.97
C GLY A 30 6.64 -27.29 -15.10
N VAL A 31 6.54 -25.95 -15.04
CA VAL A 31 7.13 -25.04 -16.04
C VAL A 31 8.47 -24.49 -15.56
N VAL A 32 8.51 -24.02 -14.32
CA VAL A 32 9.72 -23.47 -13.69
C VAL A 32 10.31 -24.54 -12.79
N THR A 33 11.47 -25.10 -13.18
CA THR A 33 12.16 -26.16 -12.44
C THR A 33 13.35 -25.65 -11.63
N ASP A 34 13.92 -24.51 -12.02
CA ASP A 34 15.05 -23.90 -11.33
C ASP A 34 14.64 -23.40 -9.94
N PRO A 35 15.30 -23.86 -8.85
CA PRO A 35 14.95 -23.47 -7.47
C PRO A 35 15.12 -21.97 -7.22
N PHE A 36 16.16 -21.34 -7.79
CA PHE A 36 16.39 -19.90 -7.63
C PHE A 36 15.25 -19.08 -8.24
N ILE A 37 14.79 -19.47 -9.44
CA ILE A 37 13.68 -18.78 -10.11
C ILE A 37 12.37 -18.96 -9.32
N ARG A 38 12.13 -20.13 -8.74
CA ARG A 38 10.97 -20.36 -7.85
C ARG A 38 11.01 -19.47 -6.62
N ASN A 39 12.14 -19.43 -5.94
CA ASN A 39 12.36 -18.57 -4.78
C ASN A 39 12.25 -17.09 -5.15
N TRP A 40 12.70 -16.68 -6.33
CA TRP A 40 12.53 -15.35 -6.87
C TRP A 40 11.05 -14.99 -7.06
N PHE A 41 10.23 -15.89 -7.56
CA PHE A 41 8.79 -15.69 -7.67
C PHE A 41 8.10 -15.62 -6.30
N ASP A 42 8.54 -16.40 -5.32
CA ASP A 42 8.04 -16.27 -3.94
C ASP A 42 8.35 -14.89 -3.36
N LEU A 43 9.56 -14.38 -3.57
CA LEU A 43 9.93 -13.02 -3.19
C LEU A 43 9.06 -11.96 -3.88
N LEU A 44 8.88 -12.05 -5.20
CA LEU A 44 8.04 -11.11 -5.95
C LEU A 44 6.59 -11.12 -5.47
N CYS A 45 6.02 -12.28 -5.26
CA CYS A 45 4.67 -12.43 -4.72
C CYS A 45 4.56 -11.84 -3.31
N PHE A 46 5.53 -12.12 -2.46
CA PHE A 46 5.58 -11.56 -1.10
C PHE A 46 5.64 -10.03 -1.10
N LEU A 47 6.45 -9.43 -1.96
CA LEU A 47 6.53 -7.98 -2.10
C LEU A 47 5.25 -7.36 -2.70
N LEU A 48 4.50 -8.12 -3.50
CA LEU A 48 3.28 -7.66 -4.14
C LEU A 48 2.06 -7.74 -3.20
N SER A 49 1.88 -8.84 -2.51
CA SER A 49 0.65 -9.16 -1.77
C SER A 49 0.86 -9.39 -0.26
N GLY A 50 2.11 -9.45 0.21
CA GLY A 50 2.47 -9.90 1.56
C GLY A 50 2.41 -11.43 1.75
N LEU A 51 2.21 -12.20 0.68
CA LEU A 51 2.09 -13.66 0.68
C LEU A 51 3.04 -14.28 -0.35
N PRO A 52 3.61 -15.49 -0.11
CA PRO A 52 4.38 -16.20 -1.12
C PRO A 52 3.51 -16.65 -2.31
N ALA A 53 4.11 -17.24 -3.35
CA ALA A 53 3.44 -17.60 -4.59
C ALA A 53 2.26 -18.57 -4.41
N ASN A 54 2.27 -19.38 -3.37
CA ASN A 54 1.15 -20.27 -3.02
C ASN A 54 -0.05 -19.56 -2.37
N GLY A 55 0.13 -18.32 -1.94
CA GLY A 55 -0.90 -17.47 -1.37
C GLY A 55 -1.35 -16.32 -2.28
N THR A 56 -0.50 -15.91 -3.22
CA THR A 56 -0.79 -14.81 -4.16
C THR A 56 -1.58 -15.29 -5.35
N SER A 57 -2.60 -14.54 -5.77
CA SER A 57 -3.40 -14.92 -6.94
C SER A 57 -2.60 -14.75 -8.24
N ALA A 58 -2.83 -15.64 -9.20
CA ALA A 58 -2.21 -15.54 -10.50
C ALA A 58 -2.61 -14.26 -11.25
N ALA A 59 -3.80 -13.72 -10.99
CA ALA A 59 -4.25 -12.46 -11.58
C ALA A 59 -3.41 -11.26 -11.15
N GLU A 60 -3.01 -11.19 -9.88
CA GLU A 60 -2.15 -10.10 -9.36
C GLU A 60 -0.78 -10.11 -10.04
N VAL A 61 -0.16 -11.29 -10.14
CA VAL A 61 1.14 -11.45 -10.81
C VAL A 61 1.04 -11.17 -12.30
N ALA A 62 -0.02 -11.68 -12.96
CA ALA A 62 -0.26 -11.42 -14.39
C ALA A 62 -0.46 -9.92 -14.67
N PHE A 63 -1.19 -9.21 -13.79
CA PHE A 63 -1.36 -7.76 -13.89
C PHE A 63 -0.01 -7.03 -13.74
N MET A 64 0.79 -7.39 -12.75
CA MET A 64 2.10 -6.80 -12.54
C MET A 64 3.01 -6.98 -13.76
N PHE A 65 3.10 -8.19 -14.31
CA PHE A 65 3.90 -8.43 -15.50
C PHE A 65 3.34 -7.73 -16.75
N ALA A 66 2.02 -7.70 -16.91
CA ALA A 66 1.41 -6.98 -18.03
C ALA A 66 1.76 -5.48 -18.00
N GLU A 67 1.83 -4.87 -16.82
CA GLU A 67 2.27 -3.48 -16.67
C GLU A 67 3.77 -3.33 -16.92
N TRP A 68 4.62 -4.20 -16.38
CA TRP A 68 6.08 -4.10 -16.55
C TRP A 68 6.53 -4.27 -18.01
N TYR A 69 5.86 -5.14 -18.77
CA TYR A 69 6.19 -5.40 -20.17
C TYR A 69 5.39 -4.56 -21.16
N ARG A 70 4.53 -3.67 -20.68
CA ARG A 70 3.79 -2.78 -21.58
C ARG A 70 4.74 -1.77 -22.24
N PRO A 71 4.74 -1.63 -23.57
CA PRO A 71 5.60 -0.70 -24.27
C PRO A 71 5.47 0.74 -23.74
N GLY A 72 6.60 1.39 -23.50
CA GLY A 72 6.65 2.78 -23.01
C GLY A 72 6.40 2.94 -21.50
N VAL A 73 6.22 1.86 -20.75
CA VAL A 73 6.18 1.93 -19.28
C VAL A 73 7.60 1.95 -18.74
N VAL A 74 7.86 2.88 -17.83
CA VAL A 74 9.09 2.99 -17.06
C VAL A 74 8.73 3.11 -15.58
N LEU A 75 9.62 2.63 -14.72
CA LEU A 75 9.52 2.85 -13.28
C LEU A 75 10.24 4.17 -12.98
N ASP A 76 9.46 5.19 -12.65
CA ASP A 76 9.96 6.52 -12.35
C ASP A 76 9.95 6.82 -10.85
N TYR A 77 10.80 7.77 -10.46
CA TYR A 77 10.83 8.33 -9.13
C TYR A 77 10.37 9.79 -9.19
N PRO A 78 9.38 10.23 -8.40
CA PRO A 78 8.90 11.59 -8.44
C PRO A 78 9.96 12.56 -7.90
N ILE A 79 10.28 13.60 -8.66
CA ILE A 79 11.17 14.68 -8.20
C ILE A 79 10.58 15.34 -6.95
N GLY A 80 11.37 15.50 -5.89
CA GLY A 80 10.92 15.91 -4.58
C GLY A 80 10.41 14.77 -3.69
N GLY A 81 10.58 13.52 -4.13
CA GLY A 81 10.19 12.32 -3.38
C GLY A 81 8.70 12.01 -3.42
N SER A 82 8.28 11.00 -2.66
CA SER A 82 6.86 10.57 -2.61
C SER A 82 5.90 11.65 -2.09
N GLY A 83 6.39 12.61 -1.31
CA GLY A 83 5.61 13.78 -0.87
C GLY A 83 5.08 14.62 -2.04
N ALA A 84 5.84 14.74 -3.13
CA ALA A 84 5.44 15.48 -4.32
C ALA A 84 4.16 14.94 -4.97
N ILE A 85 3.90 13.63 -4.86
CA ILE A 85 2.63 13.01 -5.33
C ILE A 85 1.46 13.52 -4.49
N VAL A 86 1.63 13.55 -3.17
CA VAL A 86 0.59 14.04 -2.24
C VAL A 86 0.31 15.51 -2.51
N ASP A 87 1.34 16.33 -2.66
CA ASP A 87 1.20 17.76 -2.96
C ASP A 87 0.51 18.00 -4.30
N ALA A 88 0.80 17.18 -5.31
CA ALA A 88 0.13 17.26 -6.60
C ALA A 88 -1.36 16.94 -6.49
N LEU A 89 -1.74 15.91 -5.72
CA LEU A 89 -3.12 15.54 -5.47
C LEU A 89 -3.86 16.63 -4.69
N VAL A 90 -3.22 17.24 -3.67
CA VAL A 90 -3.79 18.35 -2.90
C VAL A 90 -4.01 19.58 -3.79
N ARG A 91 -3.02 19.95 -4.63
CA ARG A 91 -3.21 21.03 -5.60
C ARG A 91 -4.35 20.75 -6.57
N GLY A 92 -4.48 19.49 -7.02
CA GLY A 92 -5.60 19.06 -7.87
C GLY A 92 -6.96 19.22 -7.16
N LEU A 93 -7.05 18.74 -5.93
CA LEU A 93 -8.24 18.87 -5.08
C LEU A 93 -8.66 20.35 -4.96
N GLN A 94 -7.73 21.23 -4.58
CA GLN A 94 -7.98 22.67 -4.39
C GLN A 94 -8.36 23.37 -5.69
N ARG A 95 -7.72 23.04 -6.81
CA ARG A 95 -8.05 23.57 -8.14
C ARG A 95 -9.51 23.31 -8.53
N HIS A 96 -10.07 22.21 -8.07
CA HIS A 96 -11.47 21.82 -8.31
C HIS A 96 -12.41 22.23 -7.16
N GLY A 97 -12.00 23.14 -6.27
CA GLY A 97 -12.84 23.67 -5.19
C GLY A 97 -12.97 22.73 -3.99
N GLY A 98 -12.16 21.66 -3.93
CA GLY A 98 -12.10 20.80 -2.76
C GLY A 98 -11.29 21.43 -1.63
N GLN A 99 -11.51 20.99 -0.39
CA GLN A 99 -10.85 21.48 0.81
C GLN A 99 -10.11 20.32 1.50
N LEU A 100 -8.87 20.59 1.92
CA LEU A 100 -8.12 19.74 2.85
C LEU A 100 -8.25 20.30 4.25
N ILE A 101 -8.84 19.53 5.17
CA ILE A 101 -9.00 19.91 6.57
C ILE A 101 -8.06 19.02 7.40
N LEU A 102 -7.04 19.63 7.98
CA LEU A 102 -6.10 18.96 8.87
C LEU A 102 -6.61 18.98 10.32
N ASN A 103 -6.07 18.08 11.16
CA ASN A 103 -6.48 17.92 12.55
C ASN A 103 -7.98 17.60 12.75
N ALA A 104 -8.65 17.11 11.71
CA ALA A 104 -10.06 16.75 11.72
C ALA A 104 -10.20 15.22 11.89
N HIS A 105 -10.12 14.76 13.15
CA HIS A 105 -10.28 13.33 13.43
C HIS A 105 -11.76 12.93 13.38
N VAL A 106 -12.09 12.06 12.42
CA VAL A 106 -13.43 11.49 12.31
C VAL A 106 -13.58 10.36 13.33
N GLU A 107 -14.61 10.41 14.15
CA GLU A 107 -14.95 9.37 15.14
C GLU A 107 -16.08 8.46 14.69
N GLU A 108 -17.02 9.02 13.91
CA GLU A 108 -18.20 8.24 13.49
C GLU A 108 -18.69 8.67 12.11
N VAL A 109 -19.21 7.73 11.34
CA VAL A 109 -20.00 7.98 10.14
C VAL A 109 -21.47 8.14 10.56
N VAL A 110 -22.03 9.32 10.32
CA VAL A 110 -23.42 9.63 10.69
C VAL A 110 -24.39 8.92 9.74
N ILE A 111 -25.22 8.03 10.29
CA ILE A 111 -26.21 7.26 9.53
C ILE A 111 -27.62 7.75 9.88
N LYS A 112 -28.42 8.11 8.88
CA LYS A 112 -29.84 8.49 9.03
C LYS A 112 -30.66 7.76 7.98
N GLY A 113 -31.69 7.04 8.40
CA GLY A 113 -32.54 6.25 7.50
C GLY A 113 -31.79 5.18 6.70
N GLY A 114 -30.77 4.54 7.29
CA GLY A 114 -29.94 3.53 6.62
C GLY A 114 -28.96 4.07 5.57
N LYS A 115 -28.75 5.40 5.52
CA LYS A 115 -27.84 6.06 4.59
C LYS A 115 -26.80 6.88 5.34
N ALA A 116 -25.54 6.85 4.88
CA ALA A 116 -24.51 7.76 5.36
C ALA A 116 -24.80 9.18 4.87
N VAL A 117 -24.85 10.14 5.80
CA VAL A 117 -25.21 11.53 5.55
C VAL A 117 -24.15 12.52 5.99
N GLY A 118 -23.06 12.05 6.59
CA GLY A 118 -21.95 12.88 7.06
C GLY A 118 -21.01 12.11 7.98
N VAL A 119 -20.16 12.86 8.65
CA VAL A 119 -19.22 12.37 9.66
C VAL A 119 -19.27 13.25 10.91
N LEU A 120 -19.01 12.63 12.07
CA LEU A 120 -18.83 13.32 13.33
C LEU A 120 -17.34 13.39 13.65
N LEU A 121 -16.86 14.58 13.93
CA LEU A 121 -15.48 14.81 14.35
C LEU A 121 -15.34 14.69 15.87
N ARG A 122 -14.12 14.43 16.34
CA ARG A 122 -13.79 14.32 17.78
C ARG A 122 -14.14 15.59 18.58
N ASN A 123 -14.12 16.74 17.95
CA ASN A 123 -14.51 18.01 18.58
C ASN A 123 -16.03 18.21 18.68
N GLY A 124 -16.84 17.24 18.23
CA GLY A 124 -18.30 17.28 18.24
C GLY A 124 -18.91 17.94 16.99
N GLU A 125 -18.12 18.41 16.05
CA GLU A 125 -18.62 18.99 14.81
C GLU A 125 -19.15 17.90 13.85
N GLU A 126 -20.37 18.10 13.30
CA GLU A 126 -20.93 17.23 12.25
C GLU A 126 -20.69 17.88 10.87
N ILE A 127 -19.95 17.18 10.01
CA ILE A 127 -19.77 17.58 8.61
C ILE A 127 -20.73 16.77 7.73
N ARG A 128 -21.67 17.45 7.08
CA ARG A 128 -22.68 16.82 6.24
C ARG A 128 -22.15 16.50 4.85
N ALA A 129 -22.45 15.32 4.36
CA ALA A 129 -22.16 14.89 3.01
C ALA A 129 -23.35 15.16 2.07
N LYS A 130 -23.13 15.87 0.97
CA LYS A 130 -24.18 16.14 -0.04
C LYS A 130 -24.54 14.88 -0.87
N GLN A 131 -23.55 14.06 -1.18
CA GLN A 131 -23.72 12.87 -2.03
C GLN A 131 -23.34 11.59 -1.29
N ALA A 132 -22.11 11.53 -0.78
CA ALA A 132 -21.57 10.36 -0.11
C ALA A 132 -20.42 10.73 0.86
N VAL A 133 -20.15 9.83 1.79
CA VAL A 133 -18.92 9.73 2.55
C VAL A 133 -18.04 8.69 1.86
N ILE A 134 -16.75 8.99 1.71
CA ILE A 134 -15.76 8.04 1.19
C ILE A 134 -14.73 7.83 2.30
N SER A 135 -14.63 6.59 2.80
CA SER A 135 -13.62 6.21 3.78
C SER A 135 -12.38 5.67 3.07
N ASN A 136 -11.22 6.27 3.34
CA ASN A 136 -9.90 5.73 2.97
C ASN A 136 -9.18 5.09 4.17
N ALA A 137 -9.89 4.89 5.28
CA ALA A 137 -9.39 4.08 6.39
C ALA A 137 -9.37 2.59 6.00
N SER A 138 -8.54 1.80 6.69
CA SER A 138 -8.57 0.36 6.49
C SER A 138 -9.98 -0.20 6.72
N ILE A 139 -10.26 -1.39 6.20
CA ILE A 139 -11.59 -1.98 6.39
C ILE A 139 -11.92 -2.20 7.88
N TRP A 140 -10.94 -2.55 8.68
CA TRP A 140 -11.11 -2.74 10.13
C TRP A 140 -11.32 -1.40 10.85
N ASP A 141 -10.65 -0.33 10.43
CA ASP A 141 -10.84 1.00 11.00
C ASP A 141 -12.17 1.61 10.55
N THR A 142 -12.57 1.40 9.29
CA THR A 142 -13.90 1.80 8.80
C THR A 142 -15.01 1.12 9.61
N LEU A 143 -14.83 -0.16 10.01
CA LEU A 143 -15.80 -0.85 10.89
C LEU A 143 -15.96 -0.16 12.26
N LYS A 144 -14.90 0.46 12.78
CA LYS A 144 -14.95 1.19 14.06
C LYS A 144 -15.71 2.51 13.94
N LEU A 145 -15.71 3.12 12.74
CA LEU A 145 -16.45 4.35 12.46
C LEU A 145 -17.95 4.12 12.25
N LEU A 146 -18.40 2.88 12.09
CA LEU A 146 -19.81 2.56 11.87
C LEU A 146 -20.54 2.35 13.19
N PRO A 147 -21.65 3.07 13.45
CA PRO A 147 -22.49 2.82 14.59
C PRO A 147 -23.01 1.36 14.61
N GLU A 148 -23.34 0.89 15.79
CA GLU A 148 -23.92 -0.44 15.93
C GLU A 148 -25.27 -0.52 15.19
N GLY A 149 -25.49 -1.62 14.46
CA GLY A 149 -26.70 -1.80 13.66
C GLY A 149 -26.69 -1.10 12.28
N ALA A 150 -25.70 -0.28 11.95
CA ALA A 150 -25.60 0.37 10.62
C ALA A 150 -25.47 -0.64 9.46
N VAL A 151 -24.88 -1.79 9.74
CA VAL A 151 -24.73 -2.93 8.81
C VAL A 151 -25.12 -4.21 9.51
N SER A 152 -25.44 -5.26 8.75
CA SER A 152 -25.79 -6.55 9.34
C SER A 152 -24.63 -7.15 10.16
N LYS A 153 -24.97 -7.89 11.23
CA LYS A 153 -23.97 -8.58 12.07
C LYS A 153 -23.08 -9.50 11.22
N SER A 154 -23.68 -10.28 10.32
CA SER A 154 -22.93 -11.17 9.43
C SER A 154 -21.95 -10.43 8.53
N TRP A 155 -22.35 -9.26 7.98
CA TRP A 155 -21.45 -8.44 7.16
C TRP A 155 -20.27 -7.93 8.00
N ARG A 156 -20.54 -7.43 9.21
CA ARG A 156 -19.51 -6.92 10.13
C ARG A 156 -18.53 -8.02 10.53
N GLU A 157 -19.02 -9.21 10.84
CA GLU A 157 -18.20 -10.37 11.20
C GLU A 157 -17.31 -10.84 10.03
N LYS A 158 -17.86 -10.93 8.83
CA LYS A 158 -17.10 -11.28 7.63
C LYS A 158 -15.95 -10.29 7.39
N ARG A 159 -16.17 -9.00 7.56
CA ARG A 159 -15.12 -7.99 7.38
C ARG A 159 -14.09 -8.03 8.50
N ARG A 160 -14.50 -8.26 9.72
CA ARG A 160 -13.61 -8.40 10.88
C ARG A 160 -12.71 -9.63 10.77
N ALA A 161 -13.21 -10.69 10.17
CA ALA A 161 -12.52 -11.97 10.00
C ALA A 161 -11.48 -11.96 8.86
N ILE A 162 -11.43 -10.92 8.03
CA ILE A 162 -10.39 -10.79 6.99
C ILE A 162 -9.02 -10.77 7.69
N PRO A 163 -8.11 -11.69 7.34
CA PRO A 163 -6.78 -11.71 7.93
C PRO A 163 -5.96 -10.50 7.48
N GLU A 164 -5.03 -10.07 8.31
CA GLU A 164 -4.10 -8.99 8.03
C GLU A 164 -2.70 -9.51 7.72
N CYS A 165 -1.98 -8.84 6.84
CA CYS A 165 -0.54 -9.02 6.70
C CYS A 165 0.18 -8.41 7.90
N ASN A 166 1.37 -8.90 8.21
CA ASN A 166 2.23 -8.29 9.20
C ASN A 166 2.55 -6.82 8.87
N SER A 167 3.14 -6.13 9.81
CA SER A 167 3.53 -4.73 9.73
C SER A 167 4.97 -4.56 9.23
N PHE A 168 5.54 -3.38 9.50
CA PHE A 168 6.87 -2.98 9.07
C PHE A 168 7.75 -2.53 10.23
N MET A 169 9.05 -2.72 10.08
CA MET A 169 10.06 -1.86 10.70
C MET A 169 10.62 -0.91 9.66
N HIS A 170 10.95 0.31 10.06
CA HIS A 170 11.59 1.31 9.22
C HIS A 170 12.83 1.88 9.87
N LEU A 171 13.83 2.17 9.04
CA LEU A 171 15.02 2.91 9.41
C LEU A 171 15.22 4.02 8.38
N HIS A 172 15.12 5.26 8.81
CA HIS A 172 15.39 6.43 7.98
C HIS A 172 16.68 7.07 8.43
N LEU A 173 17.61 7.27 7.51
CA LEU A 173 18.94 7.79 7.79
C LEU A 173 19.24 9.02 6.93
N GLY A 174 19.89 10.00 7.53
CA GLY A 174 20.68 11.01 6.86
C GLY A 174 22.15 10.72 7.13
N ILE A 175 22.96 10.57 6.11
CA ILE A 175 24.35 10.16 6.25
C ILE A 175 25.32 11.11 5.55
N ASP A 176 26.53 11.17 6.05
CA ASP A 176 27.66 11.72 5.32
C ASP A 176 28.03 10.77 4.17
N ALA A 177 27.98 11.31 2.95
CA ALA A 177 28.28 10.58 1.73
C ALA A 177 29.72 10.82 1.22
N THR A 178 30.53 11.59 1.95
CA THR A 178 31.93 11.86 1.59
C THR A 178 32.69 10.54 1.51
N ASP A 179 33.47 10.36 0.45
CA ASP A 179 34.32 9.19 0.17
C ASP A 179 33.57 7.84 0.05
N ILE A 180 32.25 7.83 -0.04
CA ILE A 180 31.54 6.61 -0.44
C ILE A 180 31.87 6.30 -1.90
N LYS A 181 32.46 5.12 -2.12
CA LYS A 181 32.83 4.64 -3.46
C LYS A 181 31.61 4.59 -4.39
N ALA A 182 31.79 5.10 -5.61
CA ALA A 182 30.77 5.55 -6.54
C ALA A 182 29.84 4.49 -7.19
N ASN A 183 29.70 3.29 -6.65
CA ASN A 183 28.91 2.21 -7.27
C ASN A 183 27.66 1.84 -6.49
N LEU A 184 27.08 2.79 -5.72
CA LEU A 184 25.82 2.53 -5.03
C LEU A 184 24.67 2.48 -6.04
N LEU A 185 23.82 1.47 -5.88
CA LEU A 185 22.53 1.39 -6.54
C LEU A 185 21.47 2.10 -5.70
N CYS A 186 20.44 2.62 -6.37
CA CYS A 186 19.33 3.28 -5.66
C CYS A 186 18.45 2.32 -4.86
N HIS A 187 18.46 1.03 -5.21
CA HIS A 187 17.65 0.02 -4.52
C HIS A 187 18.41 -1.28 -4.32
N TYR A 188 18.21 -1.90 -3.15
CA TYR A 188 18.68 -3.25 -2.84
C TYR A 188 17.58 -4.04 -2.17
N ILE A 189 17.55 -5.34 -2.44
CA ILE A 189 16.74 -6.31 -1.73
C ILE A 189 17.69 -7.32 -1.11
N ILE A 190 17.62 -7.45 0.21
CA ILE A 190 18.45 -8.36 0.98
C ILE A 190 17.54 -9.46 1.51
N VAL A 191 17.80 -10.69 1.09
CA VAL A 191 17.11 -11.89 1.55
C VAL A 191 18.07 -12.67 2.43
N ASN A 192 17.68 -12.88 3.69
CA ASN A 192 18.53 -13.64 4.63
C ASN A 192 18.37 -15.15 4.42
N HIS A 193 17.13 -15.59 4.17
CA HIS A 193 16.81 -17.00 3.87
C HIS A 193 15.75 -17.05 2.79
N TRP A 194 15.87 -17.99 1.85
CA TRP A 194 14.87 -18.15 0.79
C TRP A 194 13.57 -18.80 1.28
N GLU A 195 13.65 -19.64 2.31
CA GLU A 195 12.50 -20.39 2.82
C GLU A 195 12.41 -20.34 4.35
N PRO A 196 11.27 -19.93 4.92
CA PRO A 196 10.15 -19.28 4.26
C PRO A 196 10.43 -17.80 3.98
N ILE A 197 10.05 -17.29 2.82
CA ILE A 197 10.36 -15.93 2.39
C ILE A 197 9.69 -14.87 3.26
N ASP A 198 8.48 -15.14 3.77
CA ASP A 198 7.65 -14.28 4.61
C ASP A 198 8.00 -14.34 6.11
N ALA A 199 9.07 -15.06 6.47
CA ALA A 199 9.53 -15.14 7.86
C ALA A 199 9.80 -13.73 8.44
N PRO A 200 9.56 -13.53 9.76
CA PRO A 200 9.88 -12.27 10.42
C PRO A 200 11.32 -11.82 10.18
N GLN A 201 11.51 -10.55 9.81
CA GLN A 201 12.82 -9.93 9.57
C GLN A 201 13.67 -10.56 8.45
N ASN A 202 13.08 -11.41 7.60
CA ASN A 202 13.81 -12.15 6.59
C ASN A 202 14.21 -11.29 5.37
N VAL A 203 13.33 -10.39 4.95
CA VAL A 203 13.54 -9.52 3.79
C VAL A 203 13.76 -8.09 4.27
N VAL A 204 14.83 -7.47 3.76
CA VAL A 204 15.16 -6.06 4.01
C VAL A 204 15.28 -5.34 2.68
N LEU A 205 14.51 -4.27 2.52
CA LEU A 205 14.63 -3.38 1.37
C LEU A 205 15.37 -2.11 1.74
N VAL A 206 16.24 -1.67 0.84
CA VAL A 206 17.01 -0.44 0.97
C VAL A 206 16.76 0.44 -0.23
N SER A 207 16.46 1.70 0.02
CA SER A 207 16.31 2.74 -1.00
C SER A 207 17.20 3.93 -0.67
N ILE A 208 17.95 4.43 -1.66
CA ILE A 208 18.81 5.61 -1.56
C ILE A 208 18.31 6.64 -2.59
N PRO A 209 17.17 7.31 -2.30
CA PRO A 209 16.51 8.18 -3.28
C PRO A 209 17.35 9.37 -3.73
N SER A 210 18.27 9.84 -2.90
CA SER A 210 19.20 10.93 -3.24
C SER A 210 20.20 10.60 -4.36
N LEU A 211 20.33 9.33 -4.76
CA LEU A 211 21.06 8.93 -5.96
C LEU A 211 20.27 9.21 -7.26
N ILE A 212 18.94 9.29 -7.16
CA ILE A 212 18.07 9.61 -8.30
C ILE A 212 17.75 11.11 -8.32
N ASP A 213 17.41 11.65 -7.15
CA ASP A 213 17.03 13.05 -6.96
C ASP A 213 17.88 13.68 -5.86
N SER A 214 18.89 14.44 -6.28
CA SER A 214 19.82 15.13 -5.37
C SER A 214 19.13 16.21 -4.52
N THR A 215 17.90 16.63 -4.85
CA THR A 215 17.19 17.68 -4.10
C THR A 215 16.62 17.19 -2.77
N VAL A 216 16.56 15.86 -2.55
CA VAL A 216 16.03 15.28 -1.31
C VAL A 216 17.08 15.15 -0.20
N ALA A 217 18.34 15.55 -0.46
CA ALA A 217 19.42 15.59 0.53
C ALA A 217 20.28 16.84 0.37
N PRO A 218 20.93 17.36 1.43
CA PRO A 218 21.93 18.39 1.29
C PRO A 218 23.15 17.91 0.45
N PRO A 219 23.91 18.82 -0.16
CA PRO A 219 25.15 18.47 -0.86
C PRO A 219 26.10 17.65 0.02
N GLY A 220 26.68 16.59 -0.54
CA GLY A 220 27.58 15.67 0.17
C GLY A 220 26.88 14.70 1.15
N LYS A 221 25.56 14.66 1.14
CA LYS A 221 24.76 13.76 1.99
C LYS A 221 23.90 12.83 1.16
N HIS A 222 23.55 11.69 1.79
CA HIS A 222 22.48 10.82 1.27
C HIS A 222 21.38 10.63 2.30
N VAL A 223 20.15 10.46 1.80
CA VAL A 223 19.04 9.90 2.59
C VAL A 223 18.88 8.43 2.21
N ILE A 224 18.70 7.60 3.23
CA ILE A 224 18.49 6.15 3.07
C ILE A 224 17.22 5.77 3.81
N HIS A 225 16.37 5.01 3.14
CA HIS A 225 15.22 4.37 3.74
C HIS A 225 15.39 2.85 3.69
N VAL A 226 15.38 2.21 4.85
CA VAL A 226 15.43 0.76 4.99
C VAL A 226 14.16 0.28 5.67
N TYR A 227 13.63 -0.85 5.24
CA TYR A 227 12.44 -1.41 5.86
C TYR A 227 12.34 -2.92 5.67
N THR A 228 11.60 -3.54 6.60
CA THR A 228 11.19 -4.94 6.53
C THR A 228 9.74 -4.99 6.04
N PRO A 229 9.47 -5.40 4.77
CA PRO A 229 8.14 -5.29 4.19
C PRO A 229 7.21 -6.38 4.71
N GLY A 230 6.11 -6.00 5.39
CA GLY A 230 5.02 -6.93 5.74
C GLY A 230 5.43 -8.18 6.54
N ASN A 231 6.57 -8.14 7.23
CA ASN A 231 7.09 -9.29 7.98
C ASN A 231 7.47 -8.98 9.44
N GLU A 232 6.96 -7.85 9.97
CA GLU A 232 7.09 -7.53 11.38
C GLU A 232 5.78 -7.81 12.13
N PRO A 233 5.71 -8.82 13.01
CA PRO A 233 4.49 -9.17 13.72
C PRO A 233 4.05 -8.06 14.68
N TYR A 234 2.83 -7.55 14.54
CA TYR A 234 2.28 -6.52 15.44
C TYR A 234 2.16 -7.00 16.88
N GLN A 235 1.92 -8.29 17.09
CA GLN A 235 1.75 -8.90 18.42
C GLN A 235 2.94 -8.64 19.36
N LEU A 236 4.14 -8.53 18.80
CA LEU A 236 5.35 -8.20 19.56
C LEU A 236 5.33 -6.77 20.15
N TRP A 237 4.47 -5.91 19.63
CA TRP A 237 4.39 -4.48 19.95
C TRP A 237 3.09 -4.11 20.65
N GLN A 238 2.13 -5.03 20.67
CA GLN A 238 0.79 -4.78 21.18
C GLN A 238 0.81 -4.42 22.67
N GLY A 239 0.24 -3.25 22.99
CA GLY A 239 0.11 -2.77 24.37
C GLY A 239 1.38 -2.16 24.95
N MET A 240 2.50 -2.11 24.21
CA MET A 240 3.72 -1.48 24.70
C MET A 240 3.58 0.04 24.83
N ASP A 241 4.00 0.59 25.94
CA ASP A 241 4.14 2.04 26.10
C ASP A 241 5.48 2.50 25.49
N ARG A 242 5.39 3.41 24.50
CA ARG A 242 6.54 3.96 23.77
C ARG A 242 7.50 4.77 24.63
N LYS A 243 7.14 5.09 25.88
CA LYS A 243 7.99 5.81 26.83
C LYS A 243 8.85 4.88 27.68
N THR A 244 8.63 3.58 27.62
CA THR A 244 9.34 2.59 28.44
C THR A 244 10.70 2.23 27.86
N GLN A 245 11.60 1.79 28.73
CA GLN A 245 12.90 1.25 28.35
C GLN A 245 12.74 -0.07 27.57
N GLU A 246 11.76 -0.88 27.93
CA GLU A 246 11.43 -2.13 27.24
C GLU A 246 11.13 -1.89 25.75
N TYR A 247 10.26 -0.91 25.45
CA TYR A 247 9.97 -0.53 24.07
C TYR A 247 11.24 -0.03 23.33
N ALA A 248 12.08 0.76 24.00
CA ALA A 248 13.31 1.27 23.40
C ALA A 248 14.29 0.14 23.07
N GLN A 249 14.44 -0.83 23.96
CA GLN A 249 15.30 -2.00 23.78
C GLN A 249 14.78 -2.90 22.64
N GLN A 250 13.49 -3.23 22.65
CA GLN A 250 12.89 -4.02 21.58
C GLN A 250 13.03 -3.35 20.21
N LYS A 251 12.76 -2.04 20.15
CA LYS A 251 12.93 -1.23 18.95
C LYS A 251 14.35 -1.31 18.40
N GLN A 252 15.35 -1.19 19.27
CA GLN A 252 16.76 -1.29 18.89
C GLN A 252 17.10 -2.71 18.40
N GLN A 253 16.71 -3.72 19.16
CA GLN A 253 16.96 -5.12 18.83
C GLN A 253 16.33 -5.50 17.48
N ARG A 254 15.07 -5.10 17.26
CA ARG A 254 14.36 -5.41 16.01
C ARG A 254 14.88 -4.62 14.81
N ALA A 255 15.49 -3.45 15.01
CA ALA A 255 16.13 -2.67 13.96
C ALA A 255 17.47 -3.25 13.49
N GLU A 256 18.09 -4.14 14.27
CA GLU A 256 19.44 -4.64 14.01
C GLU A 256 19.58 -5.35 12.66
N VAL A 257 18.56 -6.08 12.21
CA VAL A 257 18.57 -6.75 10.90
C VAL A 257 18.71 -5.75 9.74
N MET A 258 18.13 -4.55 9.87
CA MET A 258 18.23 -3.49 8.87
C MET A 258 19.64 -2.88 8.85
N TRP A 259 20.25 -2.71 10.01
CA TRP A 259 21.64 -2.27 10.13
C TRP A 259 22.60 -3.26 9.50
N GLN A 260 22.46 -4.54 9.84
CA GLN A 260 23.29 -5.62 9.28
C GLN A 260 23.11 -5.73 7.75
N GLY A 261 21.91 -5.50 7.26
CA GLY A 261 21.66 -5.40 5.84
C GLY A 261 22.42 -4.25 5.16
N LEU A 262 22.38 -3.06 5.77
CA LEU A 262 23.11 -1.88 5.28
C LEU A 262 24.63 -2.04 5.35
N GLU A 263 25.16 -2.66 6.38
CA GLU A 263 26.59 -2.90 6.54
C GLU A 263 27.18 -3.78 5.42
N ARG A 264 26.35 -4.60 4.75
CA ARG A 264 26.78 -5.34 3.54
C ARG A 264 26.99 -4.42 2.35
N ILE A 265 26.34 -3.24 2.33
CA ILE A 265 26.39 -2.27 1.23
C ILE A 265 27.40 -1.16 1.56
N ILE A 266 27.32 -0.62 2.77
CA ILE A 266 28.20 0.45 3.29
C ILE A 266 28.71 -0.03 4.67
N PRO A 267 29.90 -0.63 4.73
CA PRO A 267 30.40 -1.27 5.96
C PRO A 267 30.52 -0.33 7.17
N ASP A 268 30.78 0.94 6.95
CA ASP A 268 30.95 1.96 7.98
C ASP A 268 29.69 2.85 8.18
N ILE A 269 28.52 2.38 7.74
CA ILE A 269 27.28 3.14 7.73
C ILE A 269 26.93 3.78 9.06
N ARG A 270 27.12 3.06 10.19
CA ARG A 270 26.76 3.58 11.51
C ARG A 270 27.53 4.83 11.89
N SER A 271 28.81 4.90 11.53
CA SER A 271 29.65 6.05 11.83
C SER A 271 29.35 7.26 10.93
N ARG A 272 28.70 7.03 9.79
CA ARG A 272 28.28 8.07 8.84
C ARG A 272 26.96 8.73 9.18
N CYS A 273 26.17 8.13 10.10
CA CYS A 273 24.83 8.60 10.40
C CYS A 273 24.84 9.91 11.19
N GLU A 274 24.20 10.93 10.62
CA GLU A 274 23.92 12.21 11.29
C GLU A 274 22.46 12.27 11.78
N VAL A 275 21.56 11.58 11.06
CA VAL A 275 20.15 11.43 11.45
C VAL A 275 19.79 9.96 11.43
N THR A 276 19.16 9.51 12.50
CA THR A 276 18.66 8.13 12.64
C THR A 276 17.26 8.13 13.21
N LEU A 277 16.28 7.67 12.44
CA LEU A 277 14.90 7.52 12.87
C LEU A 277 14.47 6.07 12.65
N VAL A 278 13.99 5.42 13.72
CA VAL A 278 13.46 4.06 13.65
C VAL A 278 11.94 4.09 13.84
N GLY A 279 11.20 3.55 12.88
CA GLY A 279 9.76 3.33 12.93
C GLY A 279 9.44 1.87 13.26
N THR A 280 8.41 1.66 14.07
CA THR A 280 7.88 0.35 14.48
C THR A 280 6.43 0.20 14.00
N PRO A 281 5.80 -0.97 14.13
CA PRO A 281 4.36 -1.13 13.88
C PRO A 281 3.49 -0.10 14.61
N ILE A 282 3.82 0.23 15.88
CA ILE A 282 3.10 1.28 16.63
C ILE A 282 3.33 2.68 16.03
N THR A 283 4.51 2.95 15.46
CA THR A 283 4.79 4.20 14.74
C THR A 283 3.90 4.30 13.52
N HIS A 284 3.81 3.24 12.75
CA HIS A 284 2.94 3.11 11.57
C HIS A 284 1.46 3.32 11.92
N GLU A 285 0.98 2.57 12.91
CA GLU A 285 -0.40 2.70 13.40
C GLU A 285 -0.72 4.14 13.81
N ARG A 286 0.18 4.78 14.55
CA ARG A 286 -0.02 6.15 15.04
C ARG A 286 -0.08 7.19 13.93
N PHE A 287 0.90 7.20 13.04
CA PHE A 287 1.03 8.28 12.05
C PHE A 287 0.13 8.09 10.84
N LEU A 288 -0.09 6.84 10.42
CA LEU A 288 -0.97 6.53 9.29
C LEU A 288 -2.41 6.23 9.72
N ARG A 289 -2.69 6.17 11.03
CA ARG A 289 -4.01 5.78 11.56
C ARG A 289 -4.49 4.44 11.01
N ARG A 290 -3.55 3.54 10.81
CA ARG A 290 -3.77 2.28 10.14
C ARG A 290 -3.85 1.13 11.13
N HIS A 291 -4.85 0.29 11.00
CA HIS A 291 -5.07 -0.89 11.84
C HIS A 291 -3.78 -1.69 12.01
N ARG A 292 -3.26 -1.76 13.26
CA ARG A 292 -2.04 -2.48 13.64
C ARG A 292 -0.82 -2.17 12.75
N GLY A 293 -0.80 -1.03 12.06
CA GLY A 293 0.25 -0.70 11.12
C GLY A 293 0.45 -1.72 10.00
N SER A 294 -0.55 -2.56 9.70
CA SER A 294 -0.44 -3.71 8.78
C SER A 294 -0.11 -3.31 7.34
N TYR A 295 0.45 -4.25 6.57
CA TYR A 295 0.68 -4.07 5.13
C TYR A 295 -0.64 -3.97 4.35
N GLY A 296 -1.67 -4.67 4.81
CA GLY A 296 -3.00 -4.72 4.23
C GLY A 296 -3.70 -6.03 4.54
N PRO A 297 -4.84 -6.32 3.89
CA PRO A 297 -5.49 -7.62 3.97
C PRO A 297 -4.65 -8.73 3.36
N ALA A 298 -4.59 -9.87 4.05
CA ALA A 298 -3.95 -11.09 3.58
C ALA A 298 -4.99 -12.02 2.95
N ILE A 299 -5.55 -11.62 1.79
CA ILE A 299 -6.54 -12.42 1.07
C ILE A 299 -5.81 -13.42 0.18
N ARG A 300 -5.91 -14.70 0.53
CA ARG A 300 -5.23 -15.76 -0.21
C ARG A 300 -5.93 -16.10 -1.52
N ALA A 301 -5.14 -16.55 -2.48
CA ALA A 301 -5.65 -17.11 -3.73
C ALA A 301 -6.73 -18.17 -3.47
N GLY A 302 -7.87 -18.07 -4.15
CA GLY A 302 -9.02 -18.94 -3.95
C GLY A 302 -9.97 -18.56 -2.80
N GLU A 303 -9.58 -17.64 -1.91
CA GLU A 303 -10.45 -17.19 -0.80
C GLU A 303 -11.38 -16.03 -1.19
N GLY A 304 -11.27 -15.52 -2.40
CA GLY A 304 -12.09 -14.46 -2.93
C GLY A 304 -11.29 -13.27 -3.45
N LEU A 305 -11.98 -12.17 -3.64
CA LEU A 305 -11.41 -10.88 -4.06
C LEU A 305 -11.43 -9.88 -2.90
N PHE A 306 -10.63 -8.84 -3.03
CA PHE A 306 -10.72 -7.69 -2.14
C PHE A 306 -12.16 -7.17 -2.03
N PRO A 307 -12.57 -6.66 -0.85
CA PRO A 307 -13.91 -6.15 -0.63
C PRO A 307 -14.36 -5.11 -1.66
N GLU A 308 -15.65 -5.11 -1.93
CA GLU A 308 -16.30 -4.10 -2.75
C GLU A 308 -16.26 -2.71 -2.10
N PRO A 309 -16.21 -1.62 -2.91
CA PRO A 309 -16.16 -0.25 -2.40
C PRO A 309 -17.45 0.18 -1.68
N ILE A 310 -18.61 -0.40 -2.01
CA ILE A 310 -19.90 0.00 -1.45
C ILE A 310 -20.14 -0.72 -0.13
N VAL A 311 -20.28 0.04 0.97
CA VAL A 311 -20.55 -0.48 2.30
C VAL A 311 -22.06 -0.46 2.59
N LEU A 312 -22.66 0.71 2.39
CA LEU A 312 -24.10 0.96 2.53
C LEU A 312 -24.45 2.20 1.70
N PRO A 313 -25.73 2.52 1.48
CA PRO A 313 -26.13 3.73 0.76
C PRO A 313 -25.42 4.97 1.32
N GLY A 314 -24.75 5.71 0.44
CA GLY A 314 -24.01 6.92 0.79
C GLY A 314 -22.67 6.70 1.49
N LEU A 315 -22.19 5.47 1.69
CA LEU A 315 -20.84 5.18 2.18
C LEU A 315 -20.08 4.30 1.21
N LEU A 316 -18.98 4.84 0.70
CA LEU A 316 -18.01 4.13 -0.12
C LEU A 316 -16.71 3.97 0.65
N CYS A 317 -15.91 2.98 0.26
CA CYS A 317 -14.53 2.81 0.70
C CYS A 317 -13.58 2.85 -0.51
N CYS A 318 -12.36 3.28 -0.26
CA CYS A 318 -11.24 3.18 -1.20
C CYS A 318 -9.95 2.89 -0.42
N GLY A 319 -8.85 2.66 -1.13
CA GLY A 319 -7.57 2.33 -0.50
C GLY A 319 -7.22 0.86 -0.67
N ASP A 320 -6.21 0.43 0.05
CA ASP A 320 -5.58 -0.88 -0.06
C ASP A 320 -6.38 -2.07 0.49
N SER A 321 -7.40 -1.79 1.32
CA SER A 321 -8.29 -2.82 1.84
C SER A 321 -9.49 -3.13 0.93
N ILE A 322 -9.54 -2.45 -0.21
CA ILE A 322 -10.66 -2.51 -1.17
C ILE A 322 -10.10 -2.89 -2.55
N PHE A 323 -10.93 -3.55 -3.36
CA PHE A 323 -10.53 -3.88 -4.73
C PHE A 323 -9.99 -2.66 -5.50
N PRO A 324 -8.87 -2.74 -6.22
CA PRO A 324 -8.09 -3.95 -6.60
C PRO A 324 -7.12 -4.47 -5.55
N GLY A 325 -6.81 -3.72 -4.46
CA GLY A 325 -5.96 -4.21 -3.38
C GLY A 325 -4.76 -3.31 -3.05
N ILE A 326 -3.64 -3.92 -2.69
CA ILE A 326 -2.45 -3.28 -2.15
C ILE A 326 -1.57 -2.71 -3.28
N GLY A 327 -0.83 -1.65 -2.97
CA GLY A 327 0.14 -1.00 -3.86
C GLY A 327 -0.36 0.31 -4.46
N LEU A 328 0.58 1.21 -4.79
CA LEU A 328 0.26 2.57 -5.25
C LEU A 328 -0.68 2.61 -6.46
N PRO A 329 -0.46 1.82 -7.54
CA PRO A 329 -1.40 1.79 -8.66
C PRO A 329 -2.79 1.28 -8.26
N ALA A 330 -2.86 0.24 -7.45
CA ALA A 330 -4.13 -0.36 -7.00
C ALA A 330 -4.94 0.61 -6.14
N VAL A 331 -4.31 1.30 -5.18
CA VAL A 331 -5.02 2.28 -4.34
C VAL A 331 -5.49 3.49 -5.13
N ALA A 332 -4.73 3.92 -6.15
CA ALA A 332 -5.17 4.98 -7.06
C ALA A 332 -6.42 4.55 -7.86
N VAL A 333 -6.41 3.33 -8.40
CA VAL A 333 -7.58 2.76 -9.10
C VAL A 333 -8.78 2.63 -8.18
N SER A 334 -8.60 2.21 -6.92
CA SER A 334 -9.71 2.12 -5.96
C SER A 334 -10.37 3.50 -5.72
N GLY A 335 -9.56 4.56 -5.63
CA GLY A 335 -10.05 5.94 -5.56
C GLY A 335 -10.82 6.36 -6.82
N MET A 336 -10.32 5.99 -8.00
CA MET A 336 -11.03 6.22 -9.27
C MET A 336 -12.37 5.47 -9.34
N ILE A 337 -12.41 4.22 -8.87
CA ILE A 337 -13.66 3.43 -8.81
C ILE A 337 -14.67 4.13 -7.90
N ALA A 338 -14.26 4.58 -6.71
CA ALA A 338 -15.15 5.30 -5.80
C ALA A 338 -15.67 6.61 -6.44
N ALA A 339 -14.81 7.39 -7.09
CA ALA A 339 -15.20 8.61 -7.80
C ALA A 339 -16.17 8.33 -8.96
N ASN A 340 -15.90 7.30 -9.78
CA ASN A 340 -16.73 6.91 -10.91
C ASN A 340 -18.09 6.33 -10.50
N THR A 341 -18.19 5.79 -9.28
CA THR A 341 -19.47 5.35 -8.71
C THR A 341 -20.43 6.54 -8.46
N LEU A 342 -19.85 7.72 -8.19
CA LEU A 342 -20.61 8.95 -7.90
C LEU A 342 -20.77 9.85 -9.12
N ALA A 343 -19.81 9.84 -10.03
CA ALA A 343 -19.83 10.68 -11.21
C ALA A 343 -20.62 10.04 -12.37
N PRO A 344 -21.41 10.81 -13.13
CA PRO A 344 -22.06 10.31 -14.33
C PRO A 344 -21.03 9.84 -15.37
N VAL A 345 -21.37 8.80 -16.13
CA VAL A 345 -20.52 8.25 -17.21
C VAL A 345 -20.10 9.31 -18.23
N SER A 346 -20.97 10.28 -18.50
CA SER A 346 -20.68 11.42 -19.38
C SER A 346 -19.48 12.24 -18.90
N LYS A 347 -19.40 12.52 -17.60
CA LYS A 347 -18.28 13.26 -17.00
C LYS A 347 -16.97 12.48 -17.06
N HIS A 348 -17.04 11.17 -16.87
CA HIS A 348 -15.86 10.31 -17.02
C HIS A 348 -15.35 10.32 -18.47
N ARG A 349 -16.23 10.22 -19.46
CA ARG A 349 -15.86 10.31 -20.88
C ARG A 349 -15.25 11.65 -21.22
N GLU A 350 -15.87 12.76 -20.79
CA GLU A 350 -15.34 14.11 -20.98
C GLU A 350 -13.91 14.26 -20.42
N MET A 351 -13.66 13.69 -19.25
CA MET A 351 -12.32 13.68 -18.64
C MET A 351 -11.31 12.91 -19.51
N LEU A 352 -11.67 11.71 -19.97
CA LEU A 352 -10.79 10.89 -20.81
C LEU A 352 -10.46 11.59 -22.15
N GLU A 353 -11.43 12.23 -22.78
CA GLU A 353 -11.25 12.98 -24.03
C GLU A 353 -10.27 14.14 -23.83
N ARG A 354 -10.39 14.88 -22.73
CA ARG A 354 -9.45 15.96 -22.38
C ARG A 354 -8.03 15.46 -22.16
N LEU A 355 -7.86 14.31 -21.48
CA LEU A 355 -6.55 13.70 -21.25
C LEU A 355 -5.90 13.25 -22.56
N VAL A 356 -6.65 12.60 -23.44
CA VAL A 356 -6.14 12.18 -24.76
C VAL A 356 -5.74 13.37 -25.64
N MET A 357 -6.48 14.48 -25.58
CA MET A 357 -6.12 15.70 -26.32
C MET A 357 -4.86 16.35 -25.78
N SER A 358 -4.67 16.37 -24.44
CA SER A 358 -3.47 16.93 -23.82
C SER A 358 -2.18 16.15 -24.13
N THR A 359 -2.30 14.83 -24.31
CA THR A 359 -1.15 13.97 -24.66
C THR A 359 -0.78 13.98 -26.16
N ARG A 360 -1.69 14.46 -27.03
CA ARG A 360 -1.43 14.59 -28.48
C ARG A 360 -0.91 15.99 -28.88
N GLY A 361 -0.90 16.93 -27.96
CA GLY A 361 -0.48 18.31 -28.18
C GLY A 361 0.92 18.66 -27.68
N ASN A 362 1.64 17.68 -27.13
CA ASN A 362 3.05 17.74 -26.77
C ASN A 362 3.82 16.74 -27.64
#